data_854104e717079a786a14271f033cc324
#
_entry.id   854104e717079a786a14271f033cc324
#
_cell.length_a   1.000
_cell.length_b   1.000
_cell.length_c   1.000
_cell.angle_alpha   90.00
_cell.angle_beta   90.00
_cell.angle_gamma   90.00
#
_symmetry.space_group_name_H-M   'P 1'
#
loop_
_entity.id
_entity.type
_entity.pdbx_description
1 polymer ?
#
loop_
_entity_poly.entity_id
_entity_poly.type
_entity_poly.pdbx_seq_one_letter_code
_entity_poly.pdbx_strand_id
1 'polypeptide(L)'
;QFAELCVNVKAPCAAQEALYHWIWTVSSSTCLASSLLTGLLLDALGPRVCATACTTGVLCGCALIGVHDSSSFNVLLPGMICISVFGPGVQNACVHTSNLFSTRRSTASSMII
;
A
#
# COMPACT_ATOMS: atom_id res chain seq x y z
N GLN A 1 12.64 -17.50 -14.49
CA GLN A 1 11.56 -18.37 -14.99
C GLN A 1 10.41 -17.60 -15.62
N PHE A 2 10.06 -16.39 -15.17
CA PHE A 2 8.99 -15.58 -15.76
C PHE A 2 9.39 -14.88 -17.06
N ALA A 3 10.63 -14.40 -17.15
CA ALA A 3 11.14 -13.76 -18.36
C ALA A 3 11.24 -14.73 -19.54
N GLU A 4 11.49 -16.01 -19.30
CA GLU A 4 11.63 -17.03 -20.36
C GLU A 4 10.29 -17.43 -20.98
N LEU A 5 9.17 -17.34 -20.25
CA LEU A 5 7.84 -17.71 -20.78
C LEU A 5 7.31 -16.74 -21.86
N CYS A 6 7.86 -15.52 -21.96
CA CYS A 6 7.33 -14.46 -22.80
C CYS A 6 8.32 -13.94 -23.87
N VAL A 7 9.43 -14.61 -24.11
CA VAL A 7 10.52 -14.16 -25.04
C VAL A 7 10.06 -14.00 -26.50
N ASN A 8 8.94 -14.58 -26.90
CA ASN A 8 8.50 -14.58 -28.30
C ASN A 8 7.17 -13.89 -28.60
N VAL A 9 6.58 -13.15 -27.67
CA VAL A 9 5.27 -12.54 -27.90
C VAL A 9 5.33 -11.01 -27.72
N LYS A 10 5.01 -10.27 -28.75
CA LYS A 10 4.87 -8.80 -28.76
C LYS A 10 3.71 -8.26 -27.92
N ALA A 11 2.96 -9.12 -27.23
CA ALA A 11 1.84 -8.78 -26.36
C ALA A 11 2.11 -9.31 -24.95
N PRO A 12 1.57 -8.66 -23.90
CA PRO A 12 1.69 -9.20 -22.54
C PRO A 12 1.15 -10.63 -22.51
N CYS A 13 1.93 -11.53 -21.94
CA CYS A 13 1.57 -12.93 -21.84
C CYS A 13 0.34 -13.08 -20.94
N ALA A 14 -0.67 -13.84 -21.35
CA ALA A 14 -1.88 -14.09 -20.55
C ALA A 14 -1.56 -14.61 -19.15
N ALA A 15 -0.49 -15.39 -18.99
CA ALA A 15 -0.01 -15.83 -17.68
C ALA A 15 0.54 -14.69 -16.82
N GLN A 16 1.19 -13.71 -17.43
CA GLN A 16 1.72 -12.54 -16.72
C GLN A 16 0.59 -11.60 -16.28
N GLU A 17 -0.40 -11.36 -17.13
CA GLU A 17 -1.60 -10.60 -16.79
C GLU A 17 -2.34 -11.24 -15.61
N ALA A 18 -2.57 -12.56 -15.67
CA ALA A 18 -3.24 -13.28 -14.59
C ALA A 18 -2.52 -13.11 -13.24
N LEU A 19 -1.18 -13.11 -13.24
CA LEU A 19 -0.40 -12.89 -12.02
C LEU A 19 -0.50 -11.46 -11.49
N TYR A 20 -0.46 -10.46 -12.36
CA TYR A 20 -0.67 -9.08 -11.93
C TYR A 20 -2.08 -8.87 -11.36
N HIS A 21 -3.10 -9.48 -11.96
CA HIS A 21 -4.46 -9.46 -11.41
C HIS A 21 -4.55 -10.14 -10.04
N TRP A 22 -3.85 -11.26 -9.84
CA TRP A 22 -3.77 -11.91 -8.53
C TRP A 22 -3.11 -11.05 -7.47
N ILE A 23 -1.95 -10.44 -7.78
CA ILE A 23 -1.25 -9.52 -6.88
C ILE A 23 -2.16 -8.34 -6.52
N TRP A 24 -2.80 -7.74 -7.51
CA TRP A 24 -3.72 -6.63 -7.31
C TRP A 24 -4.89 -7.02 -6.40
N THR A 25 -5.52 -8.15 -6.63
CA THR A 25 -6.66 -8.63 -5.83
C THR A 25 -6.26 -8.90 -4.38
N VAL A 26 -5.13 -9.57 -4.16
CA VAL A 26 -4.61 -9.84 -2.82
C VAL A 26 -4.27 -8.54 -2.10
N SER A 27 -3.57 -7.62 -2.77
CA SER A 27 -3.19 -6.32 -2.20
C SER A 27 -4.41 -5.48 -1.84
N SER A 28 -5.42 -5.43 -2.71
CA SER A 28 -6.67 -4.68 -2.47
C SER A 28 -7.45 -5.26 -1.30
N SER A 29 -7.57 -6.59 -1.21
CA SER A 29 -8.24 -7.27 -0.10
C SER A 29 -7.51 -7.02 1.23
N THR A 30 -6.18 -7.08 1.21
CA THR A 30 -5.34 -6.79 2.37
C THR A 30 -5.48 -5.33 2.81
N CYS A 31 -5.55 -4.40 1.87
CA CYS A 31 -5.76 -2.98 2.13
C CYS A 31 -7.09 -2.72 2.87
N LEU A 32 -8.18 -3.35 2.44
CA LEU A 32 -9.48 -3.24 3.10
C LEU A 32 -9.48 -3.84 4.51
N ALA A 33 -8.88 -5.01 4.68
CA ALA A 33 -8.76 -5.65 5.98
C ALA A 33 -7.89 -4.85 6.95
N SER A 34 -6.76 -4.31 6.48
CA SER A 34 -5.83 -3.52 7.29
C SER A 34 -6.39 -2.16 7.70
N SER A 35 -7.33 -1.59 6.93
CA SER A 35 -7.96 -0.32 7.28
C SER A 35 -8.73 -0.38 8.60
N LEU A 36 -9.36 -1.52 8.91
CA LEU A 36 -10.02 -1.74 10.20
C LEU A 36 -9.01 -1.81 11.35
N LEU A 37 -7.93 -2.56 11.15
CA LEU A 37 -6.88 -2.71 12.16
C LEU A 37 -6.15 -1.39 12.42
N THR A 38 -5.85 -0.63 11.38
CA THR A 38 -5.21 0.68 11.51
C THR A 38 -6.11 1.71 12.17
N GLY A 39 -7.44 1.62 12.00
CA GLY A 39 -8.42 2.42 12.72
C GLY A 39 -8.34 2.17 14.23
N LEU A 40 -8.36 0.91 14.66
CA LEU A 40 -8.22 0.53 16.07
C LEU A 40 -6.87 0.94 16.66
N LEU A 41 -5.78 0.78 15.90
CA LEU A 41 -4.45 1.23 16.31
C LEU A 41 -4.37 2.75 16.46
N LEU A 42 -5.03 3.49 15.60
CA LEU A 42 -5.10 4.95 15.64
C LEU A 42 -5.77 5.43 16.92
N ASP A 43 -6.87 4.77 17.34
CA ASP A 43 -7.60 5.09 18.55
C ASP A 43 -6.80 4.73 19.82
N ALA A 44 -6.01 3.65 19.77
CA ALA A 44 -5.23 3.18 20.92
C ALA A 44 -3.89 3.92 21.11
N LEU A 45 -3.15 4.18 20.03
CA LEU A 45 -1.79 4.73 20.06
C LEU A 45 -1.74 6.24 19.75
N GLY A 46 -2.82 6.78 19.23
CA GLY A 46 -2.90 8.16 18.78
C GLY A 46 -2.33 8.40 17.37
N PRO A 47 -2.72 9.52 16.73
CA PRO A 47 -2.46 9.76 15.31
C PRO A 47 -0.97 9.95 14.98
N ARG A 48 -0.17 10.49 15.90
CA ARG A 48 1.26 10.74 15.66
C ARG A 48 2.06 9.44 15.58
N VAL A 49 1.86 8.55 16.54
CA VAL A 49 2.59 7.26 16.60
C VAL A 49 2.15 6.37 15.44
N CYS A 50 0.85 6.32 15.16
CA CYS A 50 0.31 5.56 14.03
C CYS A 50 0.86 6.07 12.69
N ALA A 51 0.89 7.39 12.47
CA ALA A 51 1.42 7.99 11.24
C ALA A 51 2.89 7.63 11.02
N THR A 52 3.75 7.79 12.04
CA THR A 52 5.19 7.47 11.91
C THR A 52 5.43 6.00 11.67
N ALA A 53 4.76 5.11 12.39
CA ALA A 53 4.87 3.67 12.20
C ALA A 53 4.42 3.23 10.80
N CYS A 54 3.26 3.73 10.34
CA CYS A 54 2.74 3.39 9.02
C CYS A 54 3.61 3.96 7.88
N THR A 55 4.12 5.19 8.02
CA THR A 55 5.02 5.78 7.04
C THR A 55 6.31 4.97 6.92
N THR A 56 6.89 4.54 8.04
CA THR A 56 8.09 3.68 8.04
C THR A 56 7.79 2.34 7.35
N GLY A 57 6.62 1.75 7.59
CA GLY A 57 6.20 0.51 6.92
C GLY A 57 6.05 0.67 5.41
N VAL A 58 5.47 1.79 4.94
CA VAL A 58 5.37 2.10 3.51
C VAL A 58 6.76 2.30 2.89
N LEU A 59 7.67 3.01 3.56
CA LEU A 59 9.04 3.19 3.09
C LEU A 59 9.78 1.86 2.95
N CYS A 60 9.63 0.94 3.92
CA CYS A 60 10.19 -0.41 3.81
C CYS A 60 9.60 -1.18 2.62
N GLY A 61 8.29 -1.09 2.40
CA GLY A 61 7.63 -1.70 1.25
C GLY A 61 8.16 -1.15 -0.09
N CYS A 62 8.33 0.17 -0.19
CA CYS A 62 8.90 0.82 -1.37
C CYS A 62 10.37 0.41 -1.59
N ALA A 63 11.16 0.31 -0.51
CA ALA A 63 12.54 -0.15 -0.60
C ALA A 63 12.64 -1.60 -1.12
N LEU A 64 11.76 -2.49 -0.65
CA LEU A 64 11.68 -3.86 -1.15
C LEU A 64 11.37 -3.91 -2.65
N ILE A 65 10.44 -3.07 -3.11
CA ILE A 65 10.12 -2.97 -4.54
C ILE A 65 11.28 -2.37 -5.33
N GLY A 66 11.99 -1.38 -4.76
CA GLY A 66 13.13 -0.74 -5.41
C GLY A 66 14.35 -1.66 -5.59
N VAL A 67 14.51 -2.66 -4.72
CA VAL A 67 15.57 -3.69 -4.83
C VAL A 67 15.11 -4.87 -5.71
N HIS A 68 13.86 -4.84 -6.19
CA HIS A 68 13.31 -5.88 -7.05
C HIS A 68 14.08 -5.95 -8.37
N ASP A 69 14.72 -7.09 -8.63
CA ASP A 69 15.27 -7.44 -9.93
C ASP A 69 14.25 -8.26 -10.72
N SER A 70 14.21 -8.08 -12.02
CA SER A 70 13.24 -8.73 -12.93
C SER A 70 13.22 -10.26 -12.85
N SER A 71 14.22 -10.85 -12.22
CA SER A 71 14.31 -12.30 -11.97
C SER A 71 13.65 -12.75 -10.65
N SER A 72 13.34 -11.83 -9.73
CA SER A 72 12.92 -12.13 -8.35
C SER A 72 11.49 -11.71 -8.06
N PHE A 73 10.51 -12.39 -8.67
CA PHE A 73 9.08 -12.21 -8.39
C PHE A 73 8.73 -12.33 -6.90
N ASN A 74 9.52 -13.10 -6.14
CA ASN A 74 9.27 -13.33 -4.72
C ASN A 74 9.37 -12.06 -3.85
N VAL A 75 10.04 -11.00 -4.30
CA VAL A 75 10.21 -9.75 -3.52
C VAL A 75 9.11 -8.73 -3.81
N LEU A 76 8.52 -8.76 -5.01
CA LEU A 76 7.46 -7.85 -5.41
C LEU A 76 6.19 -8.03 -4.54
N LEU A 77 5.79 -9.28 -4.32
CA LEU A 77 4.59 -9.62 -3.58
C LEU A 77 4.64 -9.12 -2.11
N PRO A 78 5.69 -9.40 -1.30
CA PRO A 78 5.77 -8.88 0.05
C PRO A 78 5.87 -7.35 0.09
N GLY A 79 6.54 -6.72 -0.87
CA GLY A 79 6.60 -5.25 -0.96
C GLY A 79 5.21 -4.64 -1.16
N MET A 80 4.41 -5.19 -2.08
CA MET A 80 3.02 -4.74 -2.32
C MET A 80 2.12 -4.98 -1.11
N ILE A 81 2.27 -6.11 -0.41
CA ILE A 81 1.52 -6.39 0.81
C ILE A 81 1.88 -5.38 1.91
N CYS A 82 3.16 -5.07 2.11
CA CYS A 82 3.57 -4.05 3.07
C CYS A 82 2.93 -2.69 2.79
N ILE A 83 2.94 -2.22 1.56
CA ILE A 83 2.31 -0.95 1.19
C ILE A 83 0.79 -1.02 1.42
N SER A 84 0.15 -2.14 1.10
CA SER A 84 -1.30 -2.33 1.28
C SER A 84 -1.72 -2.37 2.75
N VAL A 85 -0.86 -2.88 3.64
CA VAL A 85 -1.12 -2.93 5.08
C VAL A 85 -0.95 -1.56 5.73
N PHE A 86 0.12 -0.85 5.41
CA PHE A 86 0.47 0.40 6.09
C PHE A 86 -0.09 1.66 5.41
N GLY A 87 -0.42 1.59 4.11
CA GLY A 87 -0.99 2.71 3.35
C GLY A 87 -2.24 3.32 3.98
N PRO A 88 -3.27 2.53 4.31
CA PRO A 88 -4.49 3.03 4.95
C PRO A 88 -4.23 3.72 6.29
N GLY A 89 -3.21 3.29 7.04
CA GLY A 89 -2.85 3.93 8.30
C GLY A 89 -2.34 5.36 8.14
N VAL A 90 -1.55 5.62 7.11
CA VAL A 90 -1.11 6.99 6.78
C VAL A 90 -2.31 7.85 6.39
N GLN A 91 -3.19 7.35 5.53
CA GLN A 91 -4.38 8.07 5.08
C GLN A 91 -5.32 8.40 6.26
N ASN A 92 -5.61 7.43 7.11
CA ASN A 92 -6.45 7.61 8.31
C ASN A 92 -5.83 8.63 9.27
N ALA A 93 -4.53 8.59 9.50
CA ALA A 93 -3.84 9.57 10.34
C ALA A 93 -3.93 10.99 9.75
N CYS A 94 -3.83 11.14 8.43
CA CYS A 94 -4.00 12.42 7.75
C CYS A 94 -5.42 12.97 7.88
N VAL A 95 -6.45 12.12 7.74
CA VAL A 95 -7.85 12.51 7.94
C VAL A 95 -8.11 12.93 9.39
N HIS A 96 -7.52 12.24 10.36
CA HIS A 96 -7.62 12.63 11.77
C HIS A 96 -6.98 14.00 12.05
N THR A 97 -5.89 14.32 11.37
CA THR A 97 -5.23 15.64 11.52
C THR A 97 -6.12 16.76 10.97
N SER A 98 -6.92 16.49 9.93
CA SER A 98 -7.86 17.48 9.39
C SER A 98 -8.96 17.84 10.39
N ASN A 99 -9.29 16.97 11.34
CA ASN A 99 -10.26 17.22 12.38
C ASN A 99 -9.81 18.30 13.41
N LEU A 100 -8.52 18.57 13.49
CA LEU A 100 -7.97 19.66 14.32
C LEU A 100 -8.32 21.06 13.75
N PHE A 101 -8.66 21.16 12.47
CA PHE A 101 -9.05 22.41 11.82
C PHE A 101 -10.57 22.56 11.83
N SER A 102 -11.17 22.97 12.95
CA SER A 102 -12.63 23.02 13.13
C SER A 102 -13.34 23.95 12.15
N THR A 103 -12.70 25.05 11.72
CA THR A 103 -13.33 26.09 10.88
C THR A 103 -13.22 25.81 9.39
N ARG A 104 -12.25 24.99 8.91
CA ARG A 104 -12.01 24.68 7.49
C ARG A 104 -11.78 23.18 7.24
N ARG A 105 -12.52 22.37 7.94
CA ARG A 105 -12.40 20.90 7.92
C ARG A 105 -12.55 20.30 6.51
N SER A 106 -13.53 20.77 5.75
CA SER A 106 -13.78 20.29 4.38
C SER A 106 -12.64 20.63 3.41
N THR A 107 -12.09 21.85 3.53
CA THR A 107 -10.97 22.31 2.70
C THR A 107 -9.68 21.55 3.04
N ALA A 108 -9.42 21.30 4.32
CA ALA A 108 -8.25 20.52 4.76
C ALA A 108 -8.34 19.08 4.29
N SER A 109 -9.51 18.43 4.38
CA SER A 109 -9.71 17.05 3.91
C SER A 109 -9.53 16.93 2.40
N SER A 110 -10.02 17.89 1.62
CA SER A 110 -9.90 17.84 0.15
C SER A 110 -8.48 18.14 -0.37
N MET A 111 -7.62 18.74 0.44
CA MET A 111 -6.20 18.93 0.11
C MET A 111 -5.32 17.71 0.42
N ILE A 112 -5.80 16.79 1.25
CA ILE A 112 -5.06 15.60 1.72
C ILE A 112 -5.35 14.38 0.83
N ILE A 113 -6.49 14.34 0.14
CA ILE A 113 -6.89 13.28 -0.78
C ILE A 113 -6.39 13.60 -2.19
#